data_e17434685e501ed9bbedcebcb4eb0c9d
#
_entry.id   e17434685e501ed9bbedcebcb4eb0c9d
#
_cell.length_a   1.000
_cell.length_b   1.000
_cell.length_c   1.000
_cell.angle_alpha   90.00
_cell.angle_beta   90.00
_cell.angle_gamma   90.00
#
_symmetry.space_group_name_H-M   'P 1'
#
loop_
_entity.id
_entity.type
_entity.pdbx_description
1 polymer ?
#
loop_
_entity_poly.entity_id
_entity_poly.type
_entity_poly.pdbx_seq_one_letter_code
_entity_poly.pdbx_strand_id
1 'polypeptide(L)'
;MIFSEFTLRIIVFYRVNILQEMISDVLRKILPEYSLKISIVESTEQLFDAISDGQVDIVMAEFSYLFNHKSWSVQTSNRLNMLCHTHHVKRVLFVPELQYGLLKRVLEMKYELTLSLQDEPGELKRELQALLRAEEARPRVSSYLKGMMRAGARSRSVLSAREWEVLHLLVEGYTVTEIAQLRSRSASTIATQKHNAMKKLNLTNHSELIKYLQMAGRIGS
;
A
#
# COMPACT_ATOMS: atom_id res chain seq x y z
N MET A 1 38.32 16.80 8.32
CA MET A 1 37.53 16.05 7.33
C MET A 1 36.17 16.69 7.25
N ILE A 2 35.90 17.44 6.21
CA ILE A 2 34.58 18.02 5.96
C ILE A 2 33.76 16.87 5.42
N PHE A 3 32.96 16.22 6.27
CA PHE A 3 31.90 15.34 5.80
C PHE A 3 30.91 16.22 5.03
N SER A 4 30.85 16.07 3.74
CA SER A 4 29.75 16.58 2.93
C SER A 4 28.49 15.99 3.54
N GLU A 5 27.74 16.78 4.31
CA GLU A 5 26.45 16.37 4.85
C GLU A 5 25.51 16.15 3.66
N PHE A 6 25.34 14.89 3.29
CA PHE A 6 24.33 14.52 2.32
C PHE A 6 22.96 14.85 2.92
N THR A 7 22.35 15.90 2.41
CA THR A 7 20.99 16.27 2.78
C THR A 7 20.01 15.32 2.08
N LEU A 8 19.30 14.52 2.86
CA LEU A 8 18.26 13.62 2.37
C LEU A 8 16.90 14.33 2.47
N ARG A 9 16.24 14.50 1.33
CA ARG A 9 14.97 15.21 1.20
C ARG A 9 13.83 14.20 1.14
N ILE A 10 13.00 14.20 2.17
CA ILE A 10 11.93 13.23 2.37
C ILE A 10 10.59 13.96 2.38
N ILE A 11 9.65 13.50 1.56
CA ILE A 11 8.25 13.87 1.69
C ILE A 11 7.53 12.80 2.49
N VAL A 12 6.80 13.24 3.51
CA VAL A 12 5.88 12.41 4.29
C VAL A 12 4.46 12.76 3.86
N PHE A 13 3.81 11.79 3.20
CA PHE A 13 2.46 11.93 2.65
C PHE A 13 1.48 11.06 3.42
N TYR A 14 0.96 11.63 4.50
CA TYR A 14 0.04 11.00 5.44
C TYR A 14 -1.15 11.92 5.71
N ARG A 15 -2.29 11.33 6.01
CA ARG A 15 -3.50 12.11 6.31
C ARG A 15 -3.52 12.68 7.73
N VAL A 16 -2.90 12.00 8.66
CA VAL A 16 -2.99 12.33 10.09
C VAL A 16 -1.73 13.06 10.53
N ASN A 17 -1.86 14.34 10.88
CA ASN A 17 -0.74 15.23 11.22
C ASN A 17 0.16 14.67 12.35
N ILE A 18 -0.45 14.10 13.38
CA ILE A 18 0.34 13.51 14.48
C ILE A 18 1.24 12.35 14.01
N LEU A 19 0.79 11.56 13.04
CA LEU A 19 1.62 10.49 12.48
C LEU A 19 2.76 11.04 11.63
N GLN A 20 2.55 12.18 10.97
CA GLN A 20 3.60 12.86 10.21
C GLN A 20 4.73 13.33 11.14
N GLU A 21 4.39 13.93 12.27
CA GLU A 21 5.37 14.36 13.28
C GLU A 21 6.11 13.16 13.89
N MET A 22 5.36 12.12 14.29
CA MET A 22 5.95 10.89 14.84
C MET A 22 6.92 10.23 13.86
N ILE A 23 6.57 10.13 12.58
CA ILE A 23 7.45 9.57 11.54
C ILE A 23 8.69 10.45 11.38
N SER A 24 8.52 11.76 11.36
CA SER A 24 9.64 12.70 11.24
C SER A 24 10.63 12.53 12.40
N ASP A 25 10.14 12.38 13.62
CA ASP A 25 10.96 12.14 14.80
C ASP A 25 11.65 10.78 14.78
N VAL A 26 10.95 9.75 14.35
CA VAL A 26 11.53 8.41 14.18
C VAL A 26 12.64 8.45 13.13
N LEU A 27 12.42 9.09 11.98
CA LEU A 27 13.42 9.20 10.93
C LEU A 27 14.68 9.91 11.41
N ARG A 28 14.56 11.02 12.16
CA ARG A 28 15.73 11.71 12.74
C ARG A 28 16.50 10.84 13.71
N LYS A 29 15.83 9.98 14.48
CA LYS A 29 16.47 9.05 15.43
C LYS A 29 17.17 7.88 14.74
N ILE A 30 16.60 7.35 13.65
CA ILE A 30 17.13 6.15 13.00
C ILE A 30 18.16 6.46 11.90
N LEU A 31 18.18 7.69 11.36
CA LEU A 31 19.10 8.14 10.32
C LEU A 31 19.94 9.35 10.77
N PRO A 32 20.63 9.28 11.94
CA PRO A 32 21.38 10.41 12.47
C PRO A 32 22.58 10.81 11.59
N GLU A 33 23.02 9.92 10.72
CA GLU A 33 24.11 10.14 9.78
C GLU A 33 23.75 11.05 8.58
N TYR A 34 22.47 11.38 8.41
CA TYR A 34 21.97 12.22 7.33
C TYR A 34 21.45 13.55 7.86
N SER A 35 21.71 14.64 7.13
CA SER A 35 20.96 15.88 7.30
C SER A 35 19.59 15.71 6.65
N LEU A 36 18.51 15.65 7.45
CA LEU A 36 17.16 15.35 6.96
C LEU A 36 16.38 16.63 6.73
N LYS A 37 15.96 16.87 5.48
CA LYS A 37 14.95 17.86 5.13
C LYS A 37 13.62 17.13 4.91
N ILE A 38 12.75 17.15 5.93
CA ILE A 38 11.46 16.48 5.88
C ILE A 38 10.40 17.53 5.56
N SER A 39 9.62 17.28 4.51
CA SER A 39 8.49 18.11 4.10
C SER A 39 7.20 17.33 4.20
N ILE A 40 6.15 18.00 4.67
CA ILE A 40 4.81 17.45 4.77
C ILE A 40 3.99 18.07 3.65
N VAL A 41 3.25 17.25 2.91
CA VAL A 41 2.34 17.69 1.86
C VAL A 41 0.93 17.17 2.14
N GLU A 42 -0.05 18.02 1.90
CA GLU A 42 -1.46 17.75 2.25
C GLU A 42 -2.31 17.36 1.05
N SER A 43 -1.80 17.59 -0.17
CA SER A 43 -2.52 17.26 -1.41
C SER A 43 -1.65 16.54 -2.42
N THR A 44 -2.31 15.86 -3.36
CA THR A 44 -1.65 15.18 -4.48
C THR A 44 -0.97 16.17 -5.43
N GLU A 45 -1.53 17.36 -5.58
CA GLU A 45 -0.97 18.44 -6.40
C GLU A 45 0.36 18.91 -5.79
N GLN A 46 0.38 19.22 -4.50
CA GLN A 46 1.61 19.59 -3.79
C GLN A 46 2.67 18.49 -3.86
N LEU A 47 2.26 17.23 -3.76
CA LEU A 47 3.18 16.08 -3.90
C LEU A 47 3.81 16.06 -5.29
N PHE A 48 3.00 16.21 -6.34
CA PHE A 48 3.49 16.17 -7.71
C PHE A 48 4.38 17.35 -8.06
N ASP A 49 4.03 18.55 -7.60
CA ASP A 49 4.84 19.75 -7.79
C ASP A 49 6.21 19.60 -7.10
N ALA A 50 6.21 19.17 -5.84
CA ALA A 50 7.46 18.95 -5.11
C ALA A 50 8.38 17.89 -5.76
N ILE A 51 7.82 16.82 -6.34
CA ILE A 51 8.60 15.83 -7.09
C ILE A 51 9.14 16.44 -8.38
N SER A 52 8.30 17.18 -9.12
CA SER A 52 8.67 17.80 -10.39
C SER A 52 9.75 18.84 -10.25
N ASP A 53 9.78 19.55 -9.11
CA ASP A 53 10.84 20.51 -8.79
C ASP A 53 12.20 19.84 -8.52
N GLY A 54 12.28 18.50 -8.52
CA GLY A 54 13.52 17.75 -8.37
C GLY A 54 14.17 17.87 -6.99
N GLN A 55 13.40 18.26 -5.98
CA GLN A 55 13.89 18.47 -4.61
C GLN A 55 13.49 17.35 -3.64
N VAL A 56 13.27 16.14 -4.14
CA VAL A 56 12.81 15.00 -3.35
C VAL A 56 13.66 13.77 -3.67
N ASP A 57 14.09 13.07 -2.63
CA ASP A 57 14.85 11.82 -2.76
C ASP A 57 13.95 10.62 -2.40
N ILE A 58 13.05 10.80 -1.42
CA ILE A 58 12.13 9.77 -0.95
C ILE A 58 10.72 10.34 -0.76
N VAL A 59 9.73 9.60 -1.24
CA VAL A 59 8.32 9.78 -0.87
C VAL A 59 7.91 8.64 0.05
N MET A 60 7.47 8.97 1.26
CA MET A 60 6.93 8.03 2.23
C MET A 60 5.42 8.21 2.32
N ALA A 61 4.68 7.17 2.01
CA ALA A 61 3.22 7.18 2.02
C ALA A 61 2.64 6.05 2.87
N GLU A 62 1.44 6.26 3.38
CA GLU A 62 0.68 5.25 4.11
C GLU A 62 -0.43 4.70 3.23
N PHE A 63 -0.61 3.38 3.27
CA PHE A 63 -1.55 2.65 2.43
C PHE A 63 -2.99 3.18 2.54
N SER A 64 -3.48 3.41 3.74
CA SER A 64 -4.88 3.84 3.95
C SER A 64 -5.17 5.19 3.30
N TYR A 65 -4.18 6.08 3.28
CA TYR A 65 -4.33 7.38 2.62
C TYR A 65 -4.35 7.24 1.10
N LEU A 66 -3.40 6.50 0.54
CA LEU A 66 -3.31 6.31 -0.91
C LEU A 66 -4.52 5.60 -1.50
N PHE A 67 -5.07 4.60 -0.78
CA PHE A 67 -6.12 3.74 -1.32
C PHE A 67 -7.53 4.04 -0.82
N ASN A 68 -7.68 4.79 0.26
CA ASN A 68 -8.99 5.17 0.81
C ASN A 68 -9.38 6.62 0.49
N HIS A 69 -8.46 7.44 0.01
CA HIS A 69 -8.74 8.84 -0.30
C HIS A 69 -9.53 8.96 -1.61
N LYS A 70 -10.63 9.73 -1.59
CA LYS A 70 -11.50 9.91 -2.76
C LYS A 70 -10.79 10.48 -3.99
N SER A 71 -9.73 11.27 -3.78
CA SER A 71 -8.92 11.87 -4.85
C SER A 71 -7.85 10.95 -5.43
N TRP A 72 -7.62 9.76 -4.83
CA TRP A 72 -6.62 8.83 -5.31
C TRP A 72 -7.21 7.86 -6.33
N SER A 73 -6.83 8.01 -7.57
CA SER A 73 -7.27 7.19 -8.71
C SER A 73 -6.10 6.39 -9.29
N VAL A 74 -6.39 5.48 -10.20
CA VAL A 74 -5.37 4.79 -11.00
C VAL A 74 -4.50 5.78 -11.77
N GLN A 75 -5.12 6.83 -12.33
CA GLN A 75 -4.41 7.89 -13.04
C GLN A 75 -3.44 8.62 -12.12
N THR A 76 -3.86 8.91 -10.88
CA THR A 76 -3.02 9.53 -9.85
C THR A 76 -1.84 8.62 -9.50
N SER A 77 -2.08 7.31 -9.32
CA SER A 77 -1.03 6.32 -9.05
C SER A 77 -0.02 6.23 -10.21
N ASN A 78 -0.52 6.19 -11.45
CA ASN A 78 0.33 6.14 -12.63
C ASN A 78 1.17 7.42 -12.80
N ARG A 79 0.59 8.59 -12.50
CA ARG A 79 1.31 9.85 -12.52
C ARG A 79 2.41 9.89 -11.48
N LEU A 80 2.13 9.44 -10.24
CA LEU A 80 3.15 9.33 -9.19
C LEU A 80 4.30 8.41 -9.63
N ASN A 81 3.97 7.23 -10.15
CA ASN A 81 4.96 6.27 -10.61
C ASN A 81 5.86 6.85 -11.70
N MET A 82 5.26 7.53 -12.68
CA MET A 82 5.99 8.18 -13.77
C MET A 82 6.91 9.29 -13.23
N LEU A 83 6.41 10.17 -12.39
CA LEU A 83 7.20 11.26 -11.82
C LEU A 83 8.36 10.73 -10.97
N CYS A 84 8.10 9.78 -10.08
CA CYS A 84 9.14 9.19 -9.26
C CYS A 84 10.22 8.49 -10.10
N HIS A 85 9.83 7.80 -11.16
CA HIS A 85 10.78 7.18 -12.08
C HIS A 85 11.63 8.23 -12.82
N THR A 86 10.98 9.28 -13.35
CA THR A 86 11.67 10.36 -14.10
C THR A 86 12.67 11.12 -13.24
N HIS A 87 12.33 11.38 -11.98
CA HIS A 87 13.16 12.16 -11.05
C HIS A 87 13.98 11.28 -10.09
N HIS A 88 14.06 9.97 -10.31
CA HIS A 88 14.81 9.01 -9.48
C HIS A 88 14.39 9.01 -7.99
N VAL A 89 13.13 9.34 -7.69
CA VAL A 89 12.59 9.40 -6.34
C VAL A 89 12.22 7.99 -5.89
N LYS A 90 12.70 7.58 -4.72
CA LYS A 90 12.41 6.29 -4.11
C LYS A 90 11.06 6.34 -3.37
N ARG A 91 10.20 5.35 -3.59
CA ARG A 91 8.88 5.27 -2.96
C ARG A 91 8.91 4.28 -1.81
N VAL A 92 8.51 4.73 -0.65
CA VAL A 92 8.35 3.90 0.55
C VAL A 92 6.88 3.85 0.92
N LEU A 93 6.33 2.66 1.05
CA LEU A 93 4.93 2.45 1.42
C LEU A 93 4.84 1.76 2.78
N PHE A 94 4.12 2.37 3.70
CA PHE A 94 3.72 1.75 4.95
C PHE A 94 2.34 1.14 4.81
N VAL A 95 2.23 -0.13 5.17
CA VAL A 95 0.97 -0.85 5.12
C VAL A 95 0.53 -1.30 6.51
N PRO A 96 -0.77 -1.19 6.83
CA PRO A 96 -1.34 -1.79 8.02
C PRO A 96 -1.35 -3.32 7.88
N GLU A 97 -1.89 -4.01 8.86
CA GLU A 97 -2.17 -5.42 8.73
C GLU A 97 -3.22 -5.64 7.63
N LEU A 98 -2.81 -6.33 6.56
CA LEU A 98 -3.63 -6.61 5.39
C LEU A 98 -3.87 -8.11 5.24
N GLN A 99 -5.04 -8.46 4.74
CA GLN A 99 -5.31 -9.82 4.30
C GLN A 99 -4.36 -10.24 3.16
N TYR A 100 -4.00 -11.51 3.11
CA TYR A 100 -3.02 -12.05 2.17
C TYR A 100 -3.24 -11.62 0.72
N GLY A 101 -4.47 -11.72 0.21
CA GLY A 101 -4.80 -11.36 -1.17
C GLY A 101 -4.56 -9.87 -1.48
N LEU A 102 -4.90 -8.99 -0.53
CA LEU A 102 -4.68 -7.56 -0.67
C LEU A 102 -3.19 -7.21 -0.54
N LEU A 103 -2.50 -7.80 0.44
CA LEU A 103 -1.05 -7.63 0.59
C LEU A 103 -0.30 -8.05 -0.68
N LYS A 104 -0.67 -9.20 -1.26
CA LYS A 104 -0.07 -9.67 -2.52
C LYS A 104 -0.19 -8.61 -3.62
N ARG A 105 -1.40 -8.04 -3.82
CA ARG A 105 -1.63 -6.99 -4.83
C ARG A 105 -0.83 -5.73 -4.55
N VAL A 106 -0.75 -5.31 -3.28
CA VAL A 106 0.08 -4.16 -2.90
C VAL A 106 1.54 -4.38 -3.26
N LEU A 107 2.07 -5.57 -3.02
CA LEU A 107 3.45 -5.92 -3.37
C LEU A 107 3.68 -5.97 -4.90
N GLU A 108 2.64 -6.27 -5.69
CA GLU A 108 2.69 -6.21 -7.16
C GLU A 108 2.87 -4.78 -7.69
N MET A 109 2.57 -3.74 -6.89
CA MET A 109 2.83 -2.33 -7.24
C MET A 109 4.32 -1.95 -7.25
N LYS A 110 5.18 -2.82 -6.72
CA LYS A 110 6.65 -2.71 -6.76
C LYS A 110 7.18 -1.37 -6.25
N TYR A 111 6.69 -0.94 -5.08
CA TYR A 111 7.36 0.14 -4.35
C TYR A 111 8.81 -0.27 -4.04
N GLU A 112 9.73 0.69 -4.07
CA GLU A 112 11.15 0.42 -3.78
C GLU A 112 11.33 -0.15 -2.38
N LEU A 113 10.44 0.24 -1.42
CA LEU A 113 10.38 -0.36 -0.10
C LEU A 113 8.93 -0.42 0.42
N THR A 114 8.49 -1.60 0.83
CA THR A 114 7.20 -1.78 1.53
C THR A 114 7.45 -2.26 2.95
N LEU A 115 6.94 -1.52 3.91
CA LEU A 115 7.08 -1.73 5.36
C LEU A 115 5.72 -1.94 6.01
N SER A 116 5.70 -2.67 7.11
CA SER A 116 4.51 -2.78 7.96
C SER A 116 4.53 -1.69 9.03
N LEU A 117 3.34 -1.24 9.44
CA LEU A 117 3.19 -0.45 10.67
C LEU A 117 3.51 -1.27 11.94
N GLN A 118 3.70 -2.58 11.81
CA GLN A 118 4.09 -3.50 12.89
C GLN A 118 5.61 -3.78 12.91
N ASP A 119 6.37 -3.22 11.95
CA ASP A 119 7.82 -3.41 11.93
C ASP A 119 8.49 -2.67 13.10
N GLU A 120 9.47 -3.30 13.71
CA GLU A 120 10.26 -2.68 14.78
C GLU A 120 11.16 -1.56 14.21
N PRO A 121 11.47 -0.52 15.02
CA PRO A 121 12.35 0.58 14.59
C PRO A 121 13.70 0.14 14.03
N GLY A 122 14.25 -0.96 14.56
CA GLY A 122 15.51 -1.56 14.05
C GLY A 122 15.39 -2.12 12.65
N GLU A 123 14.24 -2.72 12.31
CA GLU A 123 13.92 -3.19 10.97
C GLU A 123 13.80 -2.01 10.00
N LEU A 124 13.04 -0.98 10.41
CA LEU A 124 12.86 0.25 9.64
C LEU A 124 14.21 0.89 9.30
N LYS A 125 15.10 1.06 10.28
CA LYS A 125 16.46 1.59 10.09
C LYS A 125 17.22 0.77 9.04
N ARG A 126 17.28 -0.55 9.23
CA ARG A 126 18.04 -1.46 8.36
C ARG A 126 17.55 -1.40 6.91
N GLU A 127 16.23 -1.46 6.71
CA GLU A 127 15.65 -1.47 5.36
C GLU A 127 15.80 -0.11 4.66
N LEU A 128 15.63 1.01 5.38
CA LEU A 128 15.88 2.34 4.83
C LEU A 128 17.36 2.57 4.47
N GLN A 129 18.29 2.19 5.34
CA GLN A 129 19.72 2.28 5.03
C GLN A 129 20.09 1.41 3.82
N ALA A 130 19.52 0.21 3.71
CA ALA A 130 19.74 -0.65 2.57
C ALA A 130 19.14 -0.07 1.27
N LEU A 131 17.97 0.58 1.35
CA LEU A 131 17.37 1.31 0.23
C LEU A 131 18.26 2.46 -0.24
N LEU A 132 18.84 3.23 0.70
CA LEU A 132 19.68 4.39 0.39
C LEU A 132 21.00 4.00 -0.25
N ARG A 133 21.58 2.85 0.14
CA ARG A 133 22.85 2.34 -0.40
C ARG A 133 22.70 1.61 -1.74
N ALA A 134 21.48 1.23 -2.11
CA ALA A 134 21.25 0.48 -3.34
C ALA A 134 21.35 1.40 -4.56
N GLU A 135 22.23 1.07 -5.51
CA GLU A 135 22.34 1.75 -6.81
C GLU A 135 21.12 1.45 -7.68
N GLU A 136 20.66 0.19 -7.68
CA GLU A 136 19.43 -0.21 -8.34
C GLU A 136 18.30 -0.45 -7.31
N ALA A 137 17.18 0.20 -7.53
CA ALA A 137 16.01 0.06 -6.67
C ALA A 137 15.24 -1.23 -6.99
N ARG A 138 15.69 -2.37 -6.46
CA ARG A 138 14.88 -3.58 -6.46
C ARG A 138 13.83 -3.51 -5.35
N PRO A 139 12.55 -3.87 -5.63
CA PRO A 139 11.51 -3.86 -4.63
C PRO A 139 11.89 -4.67 -3.38
N ARG A 140 11.86 -4.02 -2.23
CA ARG A 140 12.19 -4.59 -0.93
C ARG A 140 10.94 -4.64 -0.06
N VAL A 141 10.86 -5.64 0.76
CA VAL A 141 9.71 -5.88 1.64
C VAL A 141 10.26 -6.25 3.03
N SER A 142 9.67 -5.73 4.09
CA SER A 142 10.10 -6.03 5.46
C SER A 142 9.96 -7.52 5.81
N SER A 143 10.68 -7.94 6.84
CA SER A 143 10.67 -9.34 7.30
C SER A 143 9.31 -9.76 7.81
N TYR A 144 8.59 -8.85 8.48
CA TYR A 144 7.22 -9.09 8.94
C TYR A 144 6.28 -9.40 7.77
N LEU A 145 6.26 -8.56 6.73
CA LEU A 145 5.42 -8.75 5.56
C LEU A 145 5.81 -10.01 4.77
N LYS A 146 7.10 -10.34 4.66
CA LYS A 146 7.56 -11.62 4.10
C LYS A 146 7.03 -12.81 4.89
N GLY A 147 7.01 -12.70 6.22
CA GLY A 147 6.42 -13.70 7.12
C GLY A 147 4.92 -13.90 6.84
N MET A 148 4.17 -12.81 6.76
CA MET A 148 2.74 -12.83 6.43
C MET A 148 2.47 -13.46 5.07
N MET A 149 3.26 -13.13 4.05
CA MET A 149 3.14 -13.71 2.71
C MET A 149 3.38 -15.22 2.73
N ARG A 150 4.38 -15.70 3.48
CA ARG A 150 4.66 -17.14 3.62
C ARG A 150 3.54 -17.87 4.37
N ALA A 151 3.03 -17.28 5.45
CA ALA A 151 1.91 -17.83 6.22
C ALA A 151 0.63 -17.88 5.39
N GLY A 152 0.29 -16.80 4.70
CA GLY A 152 -0.89 -16.70 3.85
C GLY A 152 -0.84 -17.64 2.65
N ALA A 153 0.33 -17.85 2.05
CA ALA A 153 0.50 -18.80 0.95
C ALA A 153 0.26 -20.25 1.36
N ARG A 154 0.50 -20.59 2.63
CA ARG A 154 0.22 -21.93 3.20
C ARG A 154 -1.22 -22.07 3.66
N SER A 155 -1.92 -20.99 3.89
CA SER A 155 -3.32 -20.98 4.30
C SER A 155 -4.21 -21.20 3.07
N ARG A 156 -5.29 -21.98 3.26
CA ARG A 156 -6.37 -22.11 2.25
C ARG A 156 -7.23 -20.83 2.11
N SER A 157 -6.72 -19.69 2.56
CA SER A 157 -7.39 -18.38 2.55
C SER A 157 -7.41 -17.68 1.18
N VAL A 158 -6.79 -18.30 0.15
CA VAL A 158 -6.85 -17.74 -1.21
C VAL A 158 -8.25 -17.93 -1.78
N LEU A 159 -8.84 -16.85 -2.25
CA LEU A 159 -10.12 -16.91 -2.94
C LEU A 159 -10.01 -17.76 -4.20
N SER A 160 -10.95 -18.67 -4.40
CA SER A 160 -11.12 -19.32 -5.69
C SER A 160 -11.57 -18.30 -6.74
N ALA A 161 -11.35 -18.61 -8.02
CA ALA A 161 -11.82 -17.75 -9.12
C ALA A 161 -13.32 -17.46 -9.02
N ARG A 162 -14.14 -18.44 -8.61
CA ARG A 162 -15.59 -18.29 -8.45
C ARG A 162 -15.95 -17.37 -7.29
N GLU A 163 -15.27 -17.48 -6.15
CA GLU A 163 -15.47 -16.60 -5.01
C GLU A 163 -15.05 -15.17 -5.34
N TRP A 164 -13.93 -14.99 -6.04
CA TRP A 164 -13.47 -13.69 -6.50
C TRP A 164 -14.47 -13.03 -7.44
N GLU A 165 -14.98 -13.79 -8.40
CA GLU A 165 -15.96 -13.32 -9.38
C GLU A 165 -17.28 -12.86 -8.72
N VAL A 166 -17.78 -13.62 -7.75
CA VAL A 166 -18.97 -13.22 -6.98
C VAL A 166 -18.72 -11.92 -6.21
N LEU A 167 -17.56 -11.78 -5.58
CA LEU A 167 -17.21 -10.54 -4.88
C LEU A 167 -17.13 -9.35 -5.84
N HIS A 168 -16.55 -9.54 -7.02
CA HIS A 168 -16.42 -8.48 -8.03
C HIS A 168 -17.79 -7.97 -8.49
N LEU A 169 -18.72 -8.88 -8.82
CA LEU A 169 -20.08 -8.52 -9.21
C LEU A 169 -20.86 -7.82 -8.07
N LEU A 170 -20.62 -8.20 -6.82
CA LEU A 170 -21.21 -7.49 -5.68
C LEU A 170 -20.73 -6.04 -5.56
N VAL A 171 -19.47 -5.74 -5.94
CA VAL A 171 -18.93 -4.37 -5.99
C VAL A 171 -19.53 -3.57 -7.12
N GLU A 172 -19.77 -4.21 -8.25
CA GLU A 172 -20.45 -3.59 -9.40
C GLU A 172 -21.92 -3.30 -9.11
N GLY A 173 -22.42 -3.69 -7.92
CA GLY A 173 -23.77 -3.37 -7.45
C GLY A 173 -24.80 -4.49 -7.68
N TYR A 174 -24.39 -5.63 -8.24
CA TYR A 174 -25.32 -6.77 -8.43
C TYR A 174 -25.70 -7.39 -7.08
N THR A 175 -26.97 -7.74 -6.95
CA THR A 175 -27.47 -8.53 -5.82
C THR A 175 -27.15 -10.02 -5.97
N VAL A 176 -27.19 -10.77 -4.87
CA VAL A 176 -27.01 -12.23 -4.91
C VAL A 176 -27.98 -12.91 -5.90
N THR A 177 -29.20 -12.42 -6.00
CA THR A 177 -30.22 -12.96 -6.93
C THR A 177 -29.86 -12.69 -8.39
N GLU A 178 -29.44 -11.46 -8.73
CA GLU A 178 -29.02 -11.11 -10.07
C GLU A 178 -27.77 -11.88 -10.51
N ILE A 179 -26.80 -12.05 -9.59
CA ILE A 179 -25.61 -12.88 -9.84
C ILE A 179 -26.01 -14.34 -10.09
N ALA A 180 -26.97 -14.86 -9.33
CA ALA A 180 -27.47 -16.21 -9.51
C ALA A 180 -28.10 -16.40 -10.90
N GLN A 181 -28.89 -15.46 -11.35
CA GLN A 181 -29.47 -15.45 -12.69
C GLN A 181 -28.38 -15.34 -13.77
N LEU A 182 -27.46 -14.37 -13.64
CA LEU A 182 -26.35 -14.14 -14.58
C LEU A 182 -25.49 -15.37 -14.77
N ARG A 183 -25.29 -16.17 -13.70
CA ARG A 183 -24.43 -17.34 -13.69
C ARG A 183 -25.17 -18.66 -13.86
N SER A 184 -26.49 -18.64 -14.06
CA SER A 184 -27.32 -19.84 -14.13
C SER A 184 -27.08 -20.76 -12.93
N ARG A 185 -27.10 -20.18 -11.72
CA ARG A 185 -26.92 -20.88 -10.44
C ARG A 185 -28.05 -20.53 -9.47
N SER A 186 -28.18 -21.30 -8.40
CA SER A 186 -29.12 -20.97 -7.33
C SER A 186 -28.60 -19.79 -6.47
N ALA A 187 -29.51 -18.97 -5.94
CA ALA A 187 -29.15 -17.90 -5.01
C ALA A 187 -28.40 -18.44 -3.77
N SER A 188 -28.76 -19.65 -3.30
CA SER A 188 -28.06 -20.31 -2.18
C SER A 188 -26.60 -20.64 -2.53
N THR A 189 -26.30 -21.05 -3.78
CA THR A 189 -24.93 -21.28 -4.22
C THR A 189 -24.12 -20.00 -4.19
N ILE A 190 -24.65 -18.89 -4.70
CA ILE A 190 -23.97 -17.59 -4.68
C ILE A 190 -23.79 -17.05 -3.25
N ALA A 191 -24.83 -17.20 -2.40
CA ALA A 191 -24.73 -16.83 -0.99
C ALA A 191 -23.64 -17.63 -0.26
N THR A 192 -23.51 -18.93 -0.53
CA THR A 192 -22.45 -19.77 0.03
C THR A 192 -21.08 -19.33 -0.44
N GLN A 193 -20.90 -19.03 -1.73
CA GLN A 193 -19.65 -18.52 -2.28
C GLN A 193 -19.26 -17.18 -1.66
N LYS A 194 -20.22 -16.25 -1.53
CA LYS A 194 -20.03 -14.97 -0.81
C LYS A 194 -19.59 -15.21 0.63
N HIS A 195 -20.29 -16.07 1.36
CA HIS A 195 -19.96 -16.37 2.76
C HIS A 195 -18.57 -16.98 2.91
N ASN A 196 -18.22 -17.95 2.07
CA ASN A 196 -16.90 -18.58 2.07
C ASN A 196 -15.80 -17.57 1.74
N ALA A 197 -16.04 -16.70 0.77
CA ALA A 197 -15.13 -15.63 0.42
C ALA A 197 -14.92 -14.66 1.59
N MET A 198 -15.99 -14.20 2.22
CA MET A 198 -15.93 -13.33 3.40
C MET A 198 -15.16 -13.98 4.55
N LYS A 199 -15.44 -15.27 4.83
CA LYS A 199 -14.72 -16.04 5.84
C LYS A 199 -13.22 -16.16 5.52
N LYS A 200 -12.84 -16.42 4.26
CA LYS A 200 -11.44 -16.49 3.82
C LYS A 200 -10.73 -15.14 3.92
N LEU A 201 -11.46 -14.04 3.74
CA LEU A 201 -10.95 -12.69 3.88
C LEU A 201 -11.06 -12.14 5.31
N ASN A 202 -11.58 -12.95 6.25
CA ASN A 202 -11.82 -12.56 7.63
C ASN A 202 -12.70 -11.31 7.76
N LEU A 203 -13.70 -11.18 6.88
CA LEU A 203 -14.66 -10.08 6.86
C LEU A 203 -15.94 -10.52 7.59
N THR A 204 -16.42 -9.68 8.49
CA THR A 204 -17.55 -10.02 9.36
C THR A 204 -18.88 -9.49 8.85
N ASN A 205 -18.86 -8.42 8.06
CA ASN A 205 -20.08 -7.77 7.56
C ASN A 205 -19.92 -7.22 6.14
N HIS A 206 -21.07 -6.84 5.56
CA HIS A 206 -21.10 -6.34 4.18
C HIS A 206 -20.34 -5.02 3.99
N SER A 207 -20.34 -4.15 5.00
CA SER A 207 -19.61 -2.87 4.91
C SER A 207 -18.10 -3.07 4.84
N GLU A 208 -17.58 -4.03 5.59
CA GLU A 208 -16.15 -4.42 5.49
C GLU A 208 -15.84 -5.03 4.13
N LEU A 209 -16.75 -5.84 3.59
CA LEU A 209 -16.61 -6.39 2.25
C LEU A 209 -16.52 -5.29 1.20
N ILE A 210 -17.42 -4.32 1.20
CA ILE A 210 -17.40 -3.21 0.26
C ILE A 210 -16.11 -2.40 0.38
N LYS A 211 -15.68 -2.07 1.60
CA LYS A 211 -14.38 -1.38 1.83
C LYS A 211 -13.22 -2.17 1.25
N TYR A 212 -13.14 -3.46 1.56
CA TYR A 212 -12.10 -4.35 1.06
C TYR A 212 -12.05 -4.35 -0.48
N LEU A 213 -13.19 -4.48 -1.12
CA LEU A 213 -13.30 -4.59 -2.57
C LEU A 213 -13.00 -3.26 -3.28
N GLN A 214 -13.43 -2.12 -2.69
CA GLN A 214 -13.06 -0.79 -3.20
C GLN A 214 -11.54 -0.59 -3.15
N MET A 215 -10.87 -1.05 -2.10
CA MET A 215 -9.42 -1.02 -1.99
C MET A 215 -8.77 -1.96 -3.02
N ALA A 216 -9.25 -3.19 -3.12
CA ALA A 216 -8.75 -4.19 -4.08
C ALA A 216 -8.96 -3.77 -5.55
N GLY A 217 -10.09 -3.15 -5.88
CA GLY A 217 -10.39 -2.64 -7.22
C GLY A 217 -9.46 -1.49 -7.64
N ARG A 218 -9.05 -0.63 -6.71
CA ARG A 218 -8.11 0.47 -6.97
C ARG A 218 -6.67 0.02 -7.23
N ILE A 219 -6.31 -1.19 -6.79
CA ILE A 219 -4.96 -1.74 -6.96
C ILE A 219 -4.86 -2.57 -8.25
N GLY A 220 -5.97 -2.99 -8.83
CA GLY A 220 -6.03 -3.98 -9.93
C GLY A 220 -6.51 -3.47 -11.28
N SER A 221 -6.68 -2.16 -11.45
CA SER A 221 -7.08 -1.53 -12.71
C SER A 221 -5.96 -0.72 -13.33
#